data_8d9c993bc9651a87c2959af9a9054fce
#
_entry.id   8d9c993bc9651a87c2959af9a9054fce
#
_cell.length_a   1.000
_cell.length_b   1.000
_cell.length_c   1.000
_cell.angle_alpha   90.00
_cell.angle_beta   90.00
_cell.angle_gamma   90.00
#
_symmetry.space_group_name_H-M   'P 1'
#
loop_
_entity.id
_entity.type
_entity.pdbx_description
1 polymer ?
#
loop_
_entity_poly.entity_id
_entity_poly.type
_entity_poly.pdbx_seq_one_letter_code
_entity_poly.pdbx_strand_id
1 'polypeptide(L)'
;YDCSFGYADCAGFRNGMCHPFRPYNLHTGKPVDILEIPLVIMDDSLFDNYMRLNPDQAWELTRQLIDTVANCHGVITLLWHNYSFITEHGKFYEKILQYCAEKDAWMTSAENISSWWKHNLKL
;
A
#
# COMPACT_ATOMS: atom_id res chain seq x y z
N TYR A 1 14.16 2.13 -5.20
CA TYR A 1 12.87 2.42 -4.54
C TYR A 1 12.83 1.83 -3.14
N ASP A 2 11.92 2.32 -2.34
CA ASP A 2 11.57 1.76 -1.03
C ASP A 2 10.04 1.63 -0.91
N CYS A 3 9.56 0.69 -0.10
CA CYS A 3 8.14 0.43 0.14
C CYS A 3 7.84 0.28 1.64
N SER A 4 8.65 0.86 2.50
CA SER A 4 8.53 0.67 3.96
C SER A 4 7.80 1.80 4.67
N PHE A 5 7.49 2.89 3.98
CA PHE A 5 6.85 4.06 4.57
C PHE A 5 5.35 3.86 4.79
N GLY A 6 5.01 3.15 5.85
CA GLY A 6 3.65 2.93 6.31
C GLY A 6 3.51 3.14 7.81
N TYR A 7 2.30 3.07 8.31
CA TYR A 7 2.05 2.93 9.74
C TYR A 7 2.31 1.49 10.17
N ALA A 8 2.90 1.32 11.34
CA ALA A 8 3.06 -0.02 11.93
C ALA A 8 1.77 -0.51 12.60
N ASP A 9 0.96 0.40 13.10
CA ASP A 9 -0.16 0.15 14.00
C ASP A 9 -1.54 0.32 13.36
N CYS A 10 -1.62 0.79 12.12
CA CYS A 10 -2.89 0.89 11.39
C CYS A 10 -2.68 0.85 9.88
N ALA A 11 -3.75 0.56 9.16
CA ALA A 11 -3.79 0.74 7.70
C ALA A 11 -4.11 2.20 7.37
N GLY A 12 -3.56 2.71 6.26
CA GLY A 12 -3.83 4.06 5.80
C GLY A 12 -2.64 4.77 5.14
N PHE A 13 -2.83 6.04 4.88
CA PHE A 13 -1.86 6.90 4.15
C PHE A 13 -1.03 7.72 5.13
N ARG A 14 0.16 7.25 5.49
CA ARG A 14 1.01 7.86 6.53
C ARG A 14 1.38 9.33 6.25
N ASN A 15 1.56 9.69 5.00
CA ASN A 15 1.82 11.08 4.59
C ASN A 15 0.63 11.76 3.90
N GLY A 16 -0.57 11.17 4.01
CA GLY A 16 -1.79 11.70 3.42
C GLY A 16 -1.90 11.54 1.89
N MET A 17 -1.04 10.73 1.26
CA MET A 17 -1.09 10.49 -0.18
C MET A 17 -0.91 9.01 -0.53
N CYS A 18 -1.41 8.63 -1.70
CA CYS A 18 -1.29 7.29 -2.28
C CYS A 18 -0.43 7.26 -3.56
N HIS A 19 0.40 8.26 -3.77
CA HIS A 19 1.30 8.33 -4.93
C HIS A 19 2.74 8.15 -4.50
N PRO A 20 3.58 7.50 -5.30
CA PRO A 20 5.02 7.48 -5.09
C PRO A 20 5.60 8.89 -5.03
N PHE A 21 6.57 9.11 -4.18
CA PHE A 21 7.19 10.42 -3.98
C PHE A 21 8.68 10.30 -3.66
N ARG A 22 9.42 11.40 -3.79
CA ARG A 22 10.80 11.48 -3.33
C ARG A 22 10.85 12.15 -1.95
N PRO A 23 11.34 11.47 -0.92
CA PRO A 23 11.54 12.07 0.40
C PRO A 23 12.47 13.28 0.31
N TYR A 24 12.22 14.27 1.16
CA TYR A 24 13.02 15.50 1.19
C TYR A 24 13.98 15.50 2.37
N ASN A 25 15.26 15.78 2.09
CA ASN A 25 16.28 15.89 3.11
C ASN A 25 16.38 17.34 3.60
N LEU A 26 15.93 17.57 4.82
CA LEU A 26 15.91 18.91 5.44
C LEU A 26 17.33 19.49 5.68
N HIS A 27 18.34 18.64 5.87
CA HIS A 27 19.72 19.11 6.08
C HIS A 27 20.39 19.58 4.81
N THR A 28 20.12 18.92 3.70
CA THR A 28 20.69 19.29 2.39
C THR A 28 19.80 20.22 1.58
N GLY A 29 18.54 20.38 1.98
CA GLY A 29 17.56 21.18 1.24
C GLY A 29 17.21 20.59 -0.13
N LYS A 30 17.29 19.28 -0.31
CA LYS A 30 17.08 18.60 -1.59
C LYS A 30 16.27 17.30 -1.45
N PRO A 31 15.53 16.90 -2.49
CA PRO A 31 14.96 15.56 -2.53
C PRO A 31 16.05 14.47 -2.47
N VAL A 32 15.74 13.38 -1.80
CA VAL A 32 16.59 12.18 -1.79
C VAL A 32 16.34 11.39 -3.09
N ASP A 33 17.40 10.80 -3.64
CA ASP A 33 17.26 9.99 -4.88
C ASP A 33 16.79 8.56 -4.57
N ILE A 34 15.65 8.49 -3.88
CA ILE A 34 14.91 7.27 -3.61
C ILE A 34 13.46 7.55 -3.97
N LEU A 35 12.81 6.63 -4.69
CA LEU A 35 11.36 6.68 -4.88
C LEU A 35 10.69 5.88 -3.76
N GLU A 36 9.96 6.56 -2.91
CA GLU A 36 9.12 5.95 -1.88
C GLU A 36 7.76 5.60 -2.47
N ILE A 37 7.37 4.33 -2.38
CA ILE A 37 6.05 3.82 -2.74
C ILE A 37 5.33 3.51 -1.44
N PRO A 38 4.35 4.33 -0.99
CA PRO A 38 3.80 4.23 0.35
C PRO A 38 3.19 2.86 0.65
N LEU A 39 3.53 2.27 1.80
CA LEU A 39 2.87 1.09 2.33
C LEU A 39 1.52 1.49 2.92
N VAL A 40 0.44 0.85 2.47
CA VAL A 40 -0.92 1.24 2.86
C VAL A 40 -1.57 0.23 3.79
N ILE A 41 -1.44 -1.05 3.53
CA ILE A 41 -2.11 -2.12 4.30
C ILE A 41 -1.10 -3.20 4.67
N MET A 42 -1.13 -3.61 5.93
CA MET A 42 -0.36 -4.74 6.45
C MET A 42 -1.30 -5.65 7.27
N ASP A 43 -1.15 -6.97 7.12
CA ASP A 43 -1.97 -7.97 7.83
C ASP A 43 -1.87 -7.83 9.35
N ASP A 44 -0.66 -7.73 9.91
CA ASP A 44 -0.44 -7.55 11.35
C ASP A 44 -1.12 -6.30 11.90
N SER A 45 -1.15 -5.21 11.12
CA SER A 45 -1.83 -3.98 11.52
C SER A 45 -3.33 -4.16 11.61
N LEU A 46 -3.94 -4.90 10.68
CA LEU A 46 -5.38 -5.10 10.64
C LEU A 46 -5.88 -6.05 11.74
N PHE A 47 -5.20 -7.18 11.93
CA PHE A 47 -5.78 -8.32 12.64
C PHE A 47 -5.16 -8.60 14.01
N ASP A 48 -3.83 -8.57 14.13
CA ASP A 48 -3.16 -9.17 15.27
C ASP A 48 -3.02 -8.23 16.48
N ASN A 49 -1.95 -7.44 16.51
CA ASN A 49 -1.58 -6.74 17.74
C ASN A 49 -2.12 -5.31 17.84
N TYR A 50 -2.58 -4.73 16.73
CA TYR A 50 -2.87 -3.29 16.64
C TYR A 50 -4.36 -3.01 16.53
N MET A 51 -4.91 -2.97 15.31
CA MET A 51 -6.32 -2.59 15.11
C MET A 51 -7.30 -3.67 15.57
N ARG A 52 -6.93 -4.94 15.54
CA ARG A 52 -7.72 -6.10 15.99
C ARG A 52 -9.13 -6.12 15.39
N LEU A 53 -9.22 -5.79 14.11
CA LEU A 53 -10.49 -5.72 13.41
C LEU A 53 -11.07 -7.12 13.20
N ASN A 54 -12.38 -7.24 13.34
CA ASN A 54 -13.06 -8.42 12.82
C ASN A 54 -13.07 -8.39 11.27
N PRO A 55 -13.37 -9.52 10.61
CA PRO A 55 -13.30 -9.60 9.15
C PRO A 55 -14.15 -8.58 8.40
N ASP A 56 -15.33 -8.23 8.92
CA ASP A 56 -16.22 -7.26 8.27
C ASP A 56 -15.68 -5.83 8.39
N GLN A 57 -15.19 -5.47 9.57
CA GLN A 57 -14.54 -4.17 9.80
C GLN A 57 -13.27 -4.02 8.97
N ALA A 58 -12.43 -5.05 8.93
CA ALA A 58 -11.22 -5.06 8.12
C ALA A 58 -11.54 -4.91 6.62
N TRP A 59 -12.59 -5.61 6.16
CA TRP A 59 -13.04 -5.51 4.77
C TRP A 59 -13.55 -4.12 4.42
N GLU A 60 -14.39 -3.53 5.26
CA GLU A 60 -14.92 -2.19 5.00
C GLU A 60 -13.83 -1.14 4.93
N LEU A 61 -12.87 -1.16 5.87
CA LEU A 61 -11.71 -0.27 5.83
C LEU A 61 -10.86 -0.49 4.57
N THR A 62 -10.53 -1.75 4.28
CA THR A 62 -9.72 -2.11 3.12
C THR A 62 -10.37 -1.65 1.82
N ARG A 63 -11.68 -1.88 1.67
CA ARG A 63 -12.45 -1.44 0.51
C ARG A 63 -12.42 0.07 0.35
N GLN A 64 -12.60 0.84 1.43
CA GLN A 64 -12.54 2.30 1.41
C GLN A 64 -11.15 2.80 0.97
N LEU A 65 -10.07 2.17 1.44
CA LEU A 65 -8.71 2.52 1.04
C LEU A 65 -8.47 2.24 -0.45
N ILE A 66 -8.89 1.07 -0.93
CA ILE A 66 -8.80 0.71 -2.36
C ILE A 66 -9.60 1.69 -3.22
N ASP A 67 -10.85 1.99 -2.85
CA ASP A 67 -11.70 2.92 -3.57
C ASP A 67 -11.10 4.33 -3.62
N THR A 68 -10.50 4.78 -2.51
CA THR A 68 -9.80 6.07 -2.45
C THR A 68 -8.61 6.09 -3.41
N VAL A 69 -7.79 5.04 -3.40
CA VAL A 69 -6.64 4.93 -4.29
C VAL A 69 -7.07 4.88 -5.77
N ALA A 70 -8.11 4.12 -6.09
CA ALA A 70 -8.66 4.06 -7.44
C ALA A 70 -9.16 5.43 -7.93
N ASN A 71 -9.90 6.13 -7.09
CA ASN A 71 -10.42 7.49 -7.42
C ASN A 71 -9.30 8.53 -7.59
N CYS A 72 -8.17 8.34 -6.92
CA CYS A 72 -7.00 9.21 -7.04
C CYS A 72 -6.02 8.77 -8.14
N HIS A 73 -6.27 7.66 -8.84
CA HIS A 73 -5.31 7.04 -9.75
C HIS A 73 -3.95 6.78 -9.10
N GLY A 74 -3.97 6.36 -7.84
CA GLY A 74 -2.80 6.14 -7.01
C GLY A 74 -2.27 4.72 -7.04
N VAL A 75 -1.43 4.42 -6.07
CA VAL A 75 -0.84 3.09 -5.86
C VAL A 75 -1.26 2.58 -4.47
N ILE A 76 -1.69 1.33 -4.39
CA ILE A 76 -1.88 0.63 -3.14
C ILE A 76 -0.84 -0.46 -3.00
N THR A 77 -0.13 -0.48 -1.87
CA THR A 77 0.83 -1.53 -1.54
C THR A 77 0.32 -2.34 -0.37
N LEU A 78 0.54 -3.64 -0.45
CA LEU A 78 0.14 -4.62 0.54
C LEU A 78 1.38 -5.31 1.09
N LEU A 79 1.49 -5.43 2.40
CA LEU A 79 2.47 -6.28 3.06
C LEU A 79 1.73 -7.41 3.76
N TRP A 80 2.03 -8.64 3.35
CA TRP A 80 1.40 -9.84 3.90
C TRP A 80 2.47 -10.83 4.31
N HIS A 81 2.45 -11.26 5.56
CA HIS A 81 3.43 -12.21 6.07
C HIS A 81 3.14 -13.61 5.52
N ASN A 82 4.20 -14.38 5.29
CA ASN A 82 4.05 -15.72 4.72
C ASN A 82 3.27 -16.69 5.61
N TYR A 83 3.35 -16.54 6.93
CA TYR A 83 2.58 -17.35 7.86
C TYR A 83 1.08 -17.06 7.82
N SER A 84 0.67 -15.88 7.38
CA SER A 84 -0.75 -15.50 7.28
C SER A 84 -1.49 -16.26 6.18
N PHE A 85 -0.78 -16.76 5.16
CA PHE A 85 -1.40 -17.49 4.05
C PHE A 85 -1.99 -18.86 4.43
N ILE A 86 -1.56 -19.45 5.53
CA ILE A 86 -2.14 -20.70 6.06
C ILE A 86 -3.34 -20.47 7.00
N THR A 87 -3.76 -19.22 7.16
CA THR A 87 -4.88 -18.81 8.01
C THR A 87 -6.00 -18.16 7.18
N GLU A 88 -7.06 -17.71 7.84
CA GLU A 88 -8.12 -16.91 7.20
C GLU A 88 -7.61 -15.57 6.62
N HIS A 89 -6.46 -15.08 7.09
CA HIS A 89 -5.83 -13.88 6.54
C HIS A 89 -5.33 -14.09 5.10
N GLY A 90 -4.98 -15.32 4.70
CA GLY A 90 -4.67 -15.66 3.31
C GLY A 90 -5.89 -15.52 2.40
N LYS A 91 -7.04 -16.00 2.81
CA LYS A 91 -8.30 -15.81 2.07
C LYS A 91 -8.70 -14.34 1.97
N PHE A 92 -8.42 -13.57 3.02
CA PHE A 92 -8.65 -12.13 3.01
C PHE A 92 -7.74 -11.43 1.98
N TYR A 93 -6.47 -11.82 1.88
CA TYR A 93 -5.56 -11.35 0.85
C TYR A 93 -6.06 -11.64 -0.57
N GLU A 94 -6.51 -12.87 -0.84
CA GLU A 94 -7.12 -13.23 -2.12
C GLU A 94 -8.32 -12.36 -2.45
N LYS A 95 -9.18 -12.08 -1.48
CA LYS A 95 -10.33 -11.17 -1.63
C LYS A 95 -9.91 -9.75 -2.01
N ILE A 96 -8.81 -9.24 -1.42
CA ILE A 96 -8.25 -7.93 -1.80
C ILE A 96 -7.82 -7.95 -3.28
N LEU A 97 -7.05 -8.96 -3.68
CA LEU A 97 -6.57 -9.08 -5.05
C LEU A 97 -7.72 -9.16 -6.05
N GLN A 98 -8.74 -9.95 -5.75
CA GLN A 98 -9.94 -10.04 -6.60
C GLN A 98 -10.63 -8.68 -6.74
N TYR A 99 -10.84 -7.97 -5.65
CA TYR A 99 -11.47 -6.64 -5.67
C TYR A 99 -10.65 -5.61 -6.46
N CYS A 100 -9.31 -5.65 -6.35
CA CYS A 100 -8.45 -4.81 -7.17
C CYS A 100 -8.55 -5.15 -8.66
N ALA A 101 -8.61 -6.45 -9.00
CA ALA A 101 -8.76 -6.90 -10.39
C ALA A 101 -10.11 -6.47 -10.98
N GLU A 102 -11.20 -6.52 -10.22
CA GLU A 102 -12.53 -6.04 -10.64
C GLU A 102 -12.56 -4.52 -10.93
N LYS A 103 -11.57 -3.78 -10.44
CA LYS A 103 -11.37 -2.34 -10.70
C LYS A 103 -10.34 -2.04 -11.80
N ASP A 104 -9.99 -3.03 -12.60
CA ASP A 104 -8.97 -2.92 -13.64
C ASP A 104 -7.60 -2.42 -13.14
N ALA A 105 -7.25 -2.75 -11.90
CA ALA A 105 -5.97 -2.37 -11.34
C ALA A 105 -4.80 -3.04 -12.06
N TRP A 106 -3.75 -2.29 -12.32
CA TRP A 106 -2.49 -2.85 -12.82
C TRP A 106 -1.77 -3.61 -11.70
N MET A 107 -2.02 -4.93 -11.65
CA MET A 107 -1.44 -5.84 -10.67
C MET A 107 0.03 -6.12 -11.04
N THR A 108 0.96 -5.50 -10.32
CA THR A 108 2.36 -5.53 -10.71
C THR A 108 3.33 -5.44 -9.51
N SER A 109 4.62 -5.51 -9.76
CA SER A 109 5.66 -5.34 -8.73
C SER A 109 6.00 -3.87 -8.49
N ALA A 110 6.55 -3.58 -7.31
CA ALA A 110 7.07 -2.25 -6.98
C ALA A 110 8.19 -1.80 -7.93
N GLU A 111 8.99 -2.75 -8.44
CA GLU A 111 10.01 -2.48 -9.46
C GLU A 111 9.42 -1.93 -10.75
N ASN A 112 8.35 -2.55 -11.25
CA ASN A 112 7.65 -2.09 -12.45
C ASN A 112 6.99 -0.72 -12.22
N ILE A 113 6.39 -0.49 -11.06
CA ILE A 113 5.84 0.82 -10.66
C ILE A 113 6.95 1.87 -10.67
N SER A 114 8.09 1.58 -10.03
CA SER A 114 9.23 2.49 -9.98
C SER A 114 9.76 2.83 -11.37
N SER A 115 9.89 1.84 -12.22
CA SER A 115 10.36 2.01 -13.61
C SER A 115 9.39 2.85 -14.42
N TRP A 116 8.09 2.56 -14.33
CA TRP A 116 7.05 3.33 -15.00
C TRP A 116 7.04 4.79 -14.52
N TRP A 117 7.14 5.00 -13.21
CA TRP A 117 7.10 6.33 -12.59
C TRP A 117 8.26 7.20 -13.06
N LYS A 118 9.48 6.65 -13.05
CA LYS A 118 10.68 7.36 -13.52
C LYS A 118 10.61 7.71 -15.01
N HIS A 119 10.06 6.79 -15.82
CA HIS A 119 9.96 6.99 -17.26
C HIS A 119 8.92 8.05 -17.65
N ASN A 120 7.76 8.04 -17.00
CA ASN A 120 6.62 8.87 -17.41
C ASN A 120 6.59 10.25 -16.76
N LEU A 121 7.18 10.44 -15.61
CA LEU A 121 7.16 11.72 -14.88
C LEU A 121 8.47 12.51 -14.99
N LYS A 122 9.45 12.03 -15.74
CA LYS A 122 10.75 12.69 -15.96
C LYS A 122 11.38 13.23 -14.67
N LEU A 123 11.32 12.42 -13.60
CA LEU A 123 11.88 12.74 -12.29
C LEU A 123 13.40 12.53 -12.27
#